data_c29f57b9fc462fd61c4b48931c76784b
#
_entry.id   c29f57b9fc462fd61c4b48931c76784b
#
_cell.length_a   1.000
_cell.length_b   1.000
_cell.length_c   1.000
_cell.angle_alpha   90.00
_cell.angle_beta   90.00
_cell.angle_gamma   90.00
#
_symmetry.space_group_name_H-M   'P 1'
#
loop_
_entity.id
_entity.type
_entity.pdbx_description
1 polymer ?
#
loop_
_entity_poly.entity_id
_entity_poly.type
_entity_poly.pdbx_seq_one_letter_code
_entity_poly.pdbx_strand_id
1 'polypeptide(L)'
;MGYIIIKPKDRQEWLKHREAGIGSSEVGTILGLNPFETPYQLWRRKKGLDAPKVENFAMKAGHYLEDAVSLFYADETGKQIIKASAGDWLIVNKEKQHLRVSPDRTFWIPGRPKSDRNKGILECKTTQMEVEKENLPMHWFTQLQYQLGVAELEEGALAWLVSGRQFDFADIAFDKEYFDWTVEQVDKFWVDNIQGNQEPALINVDDILLKNPRHIIGKAIEADEQLAKDCACLLY
;
A
#
# COMPACT_ATOMS: atom_id res chain seq x y z
N MET A 1 3.29 9.61 -19.88
CA MET A 1 2.23 8.85 -19.19
C MET A 1 1.12 9.81 -18.85
N GLY A 2 -0.03 9.34 -18.45
CA GLY A 2 -1.14 10.17 -17.99
C GLY A 2 -1.99 9.38 -17.01
N TYR A 3 -2.79 10.07 -16.23
CA TYR A 3 -3.72 9.42 -15.30
C TYR A 3 -5.15 9.91 -15.53
N ILE A 4 -6.11 9.17 -14.98
CA ILE A 4 -7.51 9.57 -14.83
C ILE A 4 -7.86 9.60 -13.34
N ILE A 5 -8.78 10.49 -12.97
CA ILE A 5 -9.32 10.54 -11.60
C ILE A 5 -10.72 9.94 -11.64
N ILE A 6 -10.92 8.88 -10.87
CA ILE A 6 -12.23 8.29 -10.63
C ILE A 6 -12.75 8.87 -9.31
N LYS A 7 -14.01 9.33 -9.33
CA LYS A 7 -14.72 9.83 -8.15
C LYS A 7 -15.88 8.88 -7.84
N PRO A 8 -15.66 7.87 -7.00
CA PRO A 8 -16.72 6.93 -6.63
C PRO A 8 -17.87 7.64 -5.91
N LYS A 9 -19.07 7.14 -6.09
CA LYS A 9 -20.27 7.68 -5.45
C LYS A 9 -20.33 7.35 -3.96
N ASP A 10 -19.81 6.18 -3.62
CA ASP A 10 -19.83 5.65 -2.26
C ASP A 10 -18.63 4.70 -2.01
N ARG A 11 -18.53 4.20 -0.78
CA ARG A 11 -17.48 3.28 -0.35
C ARG A 11 -17.50 1.96 -1.11
N GLN A 12 -18.66 1.46 -1.53
CA GLN A 12 -18.75 0.19 -2.26
C GLN A 12 -18.20 0.34 -3.68
N GLU A 13 -18.52 1.43 -4.36
CA GLU A 13 -17.96 1.73 -5.67
C GLU A 13 -16.44 1.96 -5.58
N TRP A 14 -15.98 2.65 -4.55
CA TRP A 14 -14.55 2.83 -4.29
C TRP A 14 -13.82 1.48 -4.11
N LEU A 15 -14.38 0.57 -3.31
CA LEU A 15 -13.82 -0.78 -3.12
C LEU A 15 -13.73 -1.55 -4.44
N LYS A 16 -14.79 -1.54 -5.26
CA LYS A 16 -14.77 -2.15 -6.59
C LYS A 16 -13.64 -1.63 -7.47
N HIS A 17 -13.49 -0.32 -7.51
CA HIS A 17 -12.41 0.30 -8.27
C HIS A 17 -11.05 -0.06 -7.70
N ARG A 18 -10.90 -0.14 -6.39
CA ARG A 18 -9.66 -0.55 -5.73
C ARG A 18 -9.30 -2.01 -6.02
N GLU A 19 -10.27 -2.91 -6.01
CA GLU A 19 -10.07 -4.33 -6.28
C GLU A 19 -9.64 -4.61 -7.74
N ALA A 20 -10.02 -3.76 -8.67
CA ALA A 20 -9.70 -3.92 -10.09
C ALA A 20 -8.24 -3.55 -10.46
N GLY A 21 -7.35 -3.43 -9.50
CA GLY A 21 -5.92 -3.17 -9.70
C GLY A 21 -5.12 -3.32 -8.42
N ILE A 22 -3.91 -2.80 -8.41
CA ILE A 22 -2.97 -2.80 -7.29
C ILE A 22 -2.96 -1.41 -6.68
N GLY A 23 -3.39 -1.30 -5.43
CA GLY A 23 -3.34 -0.06 -4.65
C GLY A 23 -1.97 0.20 -4.06
N SER A 24 -1.64 1.46 -3.76
CA SER A 24 -0.32 1.85 -3.24
C SER A 24 0.07 1.11 -1.95
N SER A 25 -0.87 0.87 -1.05
CA SER A 25 -0.62 0.12 0.19
C SER A 25 -0.32 -1.39 -0.04
N GLU A 26 -0.58 -1.91 -1.23
CA GLU A 26 -0.37 -3.32 -1.59
C GLU A 26 1.00 -3.55 -2.22
N VAL A 27 1.66 -2.48 -2.69
CA VAL A 27 2.94 -2.59 -3.38
C VAL A 27 4.04 -3.11 -2.45
N GLY A 28 4.09 -2.61 -1.22
CA GLY A 28 5.01 -3.13 -0.20
C GLY A 28 4.81 -4.63 0.07
N THR A 29 3.57 -5.13 -0.04
CA THR A 29 3.27 -6.56 0.08
C THR A 29 3.83 -7.35 -1.11
N ILE A 30 3.66 -6.87 -2.34
CA ILE A 30 4.21 -7.51 -3.55
C ILE A 30 5.73 -7.65 -3.47
N LEU A 31 6.40 -6.63 -2.92
CA LEU A 31 7.87 -6.60 -2.75
C LEU A 31 8.37 -7.36 -1.51
N GLY A 32 7.49 -7.98 -0.73
CA GLY A 32 7.87 -8.67 0.52
C GLY A 32 8.32 -7.74 1.64
N LEU A 33 8.02 -6.45 1.55
CA LEU A 33 8.42 -5.42 2.53
C LEU A 33 7.36 -5.19 3.63
N ASN A 34 6.12 -5.66 3.40
CA ASN A 34 5.02 -5.48 4.34
C ASN A 34 5.09 -6.56 5.44
N PRO A 35 5.24 -6.17 6.72
CA PRO A 35 5.30 -7.15 7.82
C PRO A 35 3.95 -7.79 8.16
N PHE A 36 2.83 -7.31 7.58
CA PHE A 36 1.49 -7.72 7.96
C PHE A 36 0.77 -8.58 6.92
N GLU A 37 1.28 -8.68 5.70
CA GLU A 37 0.64 -9.43 4.62
C GLU A 37 1.71 -9.91 3.63
N THR A 38 1.67 -11.18 3.24
CA THR A 38 2.56 -11.77 2.25
C THR A 38 2.02 -11.61 0.81
N PRO A 39 2.86 -11.76 -0.23
CA PRO A 39 2.38 -11.80 -1.62
C PRO A 39 1.32 -12.89 -1.85
N TYR A 40 1.45 -14.05 -1.20
CA TYR A 40 0.50 -15.14 -1.28
C TYR A 40 -0.86 -14.77 -0.68
N GLN A 41 -0.87 -14.14 0.50
CA GLN A 41 -2.09 -13.65 1.16
C GLN A 41 -2.78 -12.56 0.33
N LEU A 42 -2.01 -11.62 -0.24
CA LEU A 42 -2.53 -10.61 -1.16
C LEU A 42 -3.17 -11.25 -2.39
N TRP A 43 -2.49 -12.21 -3.01
CA TRP A 43 -3.00 -12.94 -4.17
C TRP A 43 -4.33 -13.64 -3.85
N ARG A 44 -4.41 -14.38 -2.75
CA ARG A 44 -5.64 -15.05 -2.30
C ARG A 44 -6.79 -14.06 -2.14
N ARG A 45 -6.52 -12.93 -1.49
CA ARG A 45 -7.50 -11.86 -1.30
C ARG A 45 -7.97 -11.26 -2.63
N LYS A 46 -7.06 -10.96 -3.55
CA LYS A 46 -7.38 -10.45 -4.90
C LYS A 46 -8.16 -11.46 -5.75
N LYS A 47 -7.96 -12.73 -5.52
CA LYS A 47 -8.71 -13.82 -6.19
C LYS A 47 -10.04 -14.13 -5.51
N GLY A 48 -10.38 -13.48 -4.41
CA GLY A 48 -11.60 -13.74 -3.65
C GLY A 48 -11.64 -15.13 -2.99
N LEU A 49 -10.46 -15.72 -2.70
CA LEU A 49 -10.34 -17.03 -2.05
C LEU A 49 -10.53 -16.95 -0.54
N ASP A 50 -10.37 -15.75 0.02
CA ASP A 50 -10.55 -15.50 1.46
C ASP A 50 -11.75 -14.58 1.69
N ALA A 51 -12.31 -14.66 2.90
CA ALA A 51 -13.34 -13.72 3.32
C ALA A 51 -12.80 -12.28 3.25
N PRO A 52 -13.64 -11.27 2.94
CA PRO A 52 -13.23 -9.88 2.95
C PRO A 52 -12.55 -9.51 4.26
N LYS A 53 -11.45 -8.76 4.17
CA LYS A 53 -10.72 -8.31 5.36
C LYS A 53 -11.63 -7.44 6.23
N VAL A 54 -11.88 -7.89 7.44
CA VAL A 54 -12.65 -7.11 8.41
C VAL A 54 -11.76 -6.00 8.96
N GLU A 55 -12.26 -4.77 8.91
CA GLU A 55 -11.56 -3.63 9.49
C GLU A 55 -11.42 -3.84 11.02
N ASN A 56 -10.19 -3.90 11.51
CA ASN A 56 -9.92 -3.96 12.93
C ASN A 56 -9.86 -2.55 13.55
N PHE A 57 -9.80 -2.50 14.90
CA PHE A 57 -9.77 -1.23 15.62
C PHE A 57 -8.56 -0.35 15.23
N ALA A 58 -7.38 -0.94 15.01
CA ALA A 58 -6.18 -0.20 14.63
C ALA A 58 -6.34 0.47 13.26
N MET A 59 -6.93 -0.22 12.28
CA MET A 59 -7.23 0.34 10.96
C MET A 59 -8.23 1.49 11.07
N LYS A 60 -9.29 1.31 11.87
CA LYS A 60 -10.30 2.35 12.10
C LYS A 60 -9.70 3.56 12.82
N ALA A 61 -8.88 3.33 13.84
CA ALA A 61 -8.17 4.40 14.55
C ALA A 61 -7.23 5.16 13.61
N GLY A 62 -6.50 4.45 12.73
CA GLY A 62 -5.68 5.05 11.68
C GLY A 62 -6.48 6.04 10.85
N HIS A 63 -7.60 5.64 10.31
CA HIS A 63 -8.48 6.51 9.53
C HIS A 63 -8.93 7.79 10.27
N TYR A 64 -9.29 7.67 11.55
CA TYR A 64 -9.68 8.83 12.34
C TYR A 64 -8.52 9.78 12.65
N LEU A 65 -7.32 9.23 12.77
CA LEU A 65 -6.11 9.99 13.09
C LEU A 65 -5.44 10.62 11.87
N GLU A 66 -5.77 10.22 10.64
CA GLU A 66 -5.24 10.84 9.42
C GLU A 66 -5.47 12.36 9.39
N ASP A 67 -6.65 12.82 9.82
CA ASP A 67 -6.94 14.25 9.91
C ASP A 67 -6.00 14.95 10.92
N ALA A 68 -5.78 14.35 12.08
CA ALA A 68 -4.90 14.91 13.11
C ALA A 68 -3.44 14.95 12.63
N VAL A 69 -2.95 13.87 12.02
CA VAL A 69 -1.58 13.81 11.44
C VAL A 69 -1.40 14.88 10.38
N SER A 70 -2.40 15.05 9.51
CA SER A 70 -2.33 16.07 8.46
C SER A 70 -2.36 17.51 8.99
N LEU A 71 -3.07 17.77 10.09
CA LEU A 71 -3.07 19.06 10.78
C LEU A 71 -1.73 19.35 11.44
N PHE A 72 -1.13 18.38 12.15
CA PHE A 72 0.23 18.54 12.70
C PHE A 72 1.25 18.87 11.61
N TYR A 73 1.17 18.17 10.46
CA TYR A 73 2.05 18.48 9.33
C TYR A 73 1.85 19.90 8.80
N ALA A 74 0.59 20.37 8.72
CA ALA A 74 0.30 21.74 8.30
C ALA A 74 0.85 22.78 9.30
N ASP A 75 0.69 22.51 10.60
CA ASP A 75 1.16 23.42 11.66
C ASP A 75 2.70 23.53 11.68
N GLU A 76 3.39 22.39 11.55
CA GLU A 76 4.87 22.37 11.56
C GLU A 76 5.50 22.93 10.29
N THR A 77 4.85 22.78 9.13
CA THR A 77 5.45 23.17 7.84
C THR A 77 4.89 24.46 7.25
N GLY A 78 3.72 24.91 7.72
CA GLY A 78 2.97 26.00 7.10
C GLY A 78 2.38 25.65 5.72
N LYS A 79 2.49 24.40 5.26
CA LYS A 79 1.98 23.97 3.96
C LYS A 79 0.45 23.88 3.99
N GLN A 80 -0.19 24.36 2.94
CA GLN A 80 -1.65 24.30 2.82
C GLN A 80 -2.08 22.89 2.37
N ILE A 81 -2.72 22.15 3.26
CA ILE A 81 -3.26 20.82 3.00
C ILE A 81 -4.56 20.91 2.21
N ILE A 82 -4.71 19.99 1.25
CA ILE A 82 -5.92 19.83 0.46
C ILE A 82 -6.51 18.49 0.84
N LYS A 83 -7.65 18.52 1.51
CA LYS A 83 -8.45 17.32 1.76
C LYS A 83 -9.26 17.01 0.51
N ALA A 84 -9.26 15.76 0.07
CA ALA A 84 -10.17 15.33 -0.97
C ALA A 84 -11.61 15.62 -0.51
N SER A 85 -12.37 16.38 -1.30
CA SER A 85 -13.76 16.66 -0.97
C SER A 85 -14.62 15.41 -1.17
N ALA A 86 -15.28 14.98 -0.12
CA ALA A 86 -16.39 14.03 -0.14
C ALA A 86 -16.16 12.73 -0.95
N GLY A 87 -15.13 12.00 -0.65
CA GLY A 87 -14.93 10.68 -1.21
C GLY A 87 -13.49 10.44 -1.62
N ASP A 88 -13.07 9.25 -1.40
CA ASP A 88 -11.73 8.78 -1.71
C ASP A 88 -11.50 8.83 -3.23
N TRP A 89 -10.77 9.81 -3.71
CA TRP A 89 -10.39 9.86 -5.11
C TRP A 89 -9.45 8.70 -5.42
N LEU A 90 -9.67 8.09 -6.57
CA LEU A 90 -8.78 7.08 -7.09
C LEU A 90 -8.10 7.62 -8.35
N ILE A 91 -6.79 7.70 -8.32
CA ILE A 91 -5.96 8.04 -9.46
C ILE A 91 -5.55 6.73 -10.13
N VAL A 92 -5.79 6.62 -11.42
CA VAL A 92 -5.52 5.41 -12.20
C VAL A 92 -4.65 5.76 -13.39
N ASN A 93 -3.56 5.03 -13.59
CA ASN A 93 -2.72 5.20 -14.77
C ASN A 93 -3.51 4.85 -16.05
N LYS A 94 -3.41 5.68 -17.10
CA LYS A 94 -4.18 5.50 -18.33
C LYS A 94 -3.77 4.27 -19.13
N GLU A 95 -2.49 3.98 -19.17
CA GLU A 95 -1.93 2.88 -19.98
C GLU A 95 -1.99 1.56 -19.20
N LYS A 96 -1.59 1.61 -17.94
CA LYS A 96 -1.55 0.47 -17.03
C LYS A 96 -2.65 0.62 -15.97
N GLN A 97 -3.90 0.34 -16.34
CA GLN A 97 -5.07 0.61 -15.50
C GLN A 97 -5.10 -0.17 -14.18
N HIS A 98 -4.23 -1.16 -14.02
CA HIS A 98 -4.05 -1.86 -12.75
C HIS A 98 -3.20 -1.07 -11.75
N LEU A 99 -2.46 -0.04 -12.17
CA LEU A 99 -1.74 0.86 -11.26
C LEU A 99 -2.72 1.92 -10.72
N ARG A 100 -3.00 1.86 -9.42
CA ARG A 100 -4.04 2.67 -8.78
C ARG A 100 -3.55 3.22 -7.45
N VAL A 101 -3.86 4.48 -7.18
CA VAL A 101 -3.49 5.11 -5.92
C VAL A 101 -4.62 5.98 -5.38
N SER A 102 -4.68 6.08 -4.05
CA SER A 102 -5.58 6.95 -3.32
C SER A 102 -4.76 7.58 -2.19
N PRO A 103 -4.14 8.75 -2.42
CA PRO A 103 -3.39 9.46 -1.39
C PRO A 103 -4.31 9.93 -0.25
N ASP A 104 -3.80 9.92 0.99
CA ASP A 104 -4.56 10.40 2.15
C ASP A 104 -4.86 11.89 2.01
N ARG A 105 -3.84 12.69 1.67
CA ARG A 105 -3.94 14.14 1.45
C ARG A 105 -3.00 14.58 0.34
N THR A 106 -3.25 15.78 -0.16
CA THR A 106 -2.29 16.53 -0.97
C THR A 106 -2.05 17.89 -0.35
N PHE A 107 -0.97 18.55 -0.74
CA PHE A 107 -0.67 19.92 -0.32
C PHE A 107 -0.18 20.77 -1.50
N TRP A 108 -0.35 22.09 -1.39
CA TRP A 108 0.23 22.99 -2.37
C TRP A 108 1.72 23.18 -2.09
N ILE A 109 2.56 23.06 -3.14
CA ILE A 109 4.00 23.32 -3.02
C ILE A 109 4.19 24.83 -2.82
N PRO A 110 4.85 25.27 -1.73
CA PRO A 110 5.08 26.68 -1.48
C PRO A 110 5.85 27.35 -2.62
N GLY A 111 5.45 28.57 -2.96
CA GLY A 111 6.13 29.36 -4.01
C GLY A 111 5.80 28.95 -5.45
N ARG A 112 5.03 27.92 -5.67
CA ARG A 112 4.57 27.52 -7.01
C ARG A 112 3.12 27.95 -7.26
N PRO A 113 2.73 28.27 -8.52
CA PRO A 113 1.33 28.51 -8.87
C PRO A 113 0.45 27.31 -8.53
N LYS A 114 -0.74 27.55 -8.00
CA LYS A 114 -1.69 26.46 -7.66
C LYS A 114 -2.21 25.78 -8.93
N SER A 115 -1.76 24.57 -9.16
CA SER A 115 -2.17 23.71 -10.28
C SER A 115 -2.05 22.25 -9.88
N ASP A 116 -2.71 21.35 -10.58
CA ASP A 116 -2.67 19.91 -10.27
C ASP A 116 -1.25 19.31 -10.34
N ARG A 117 -0.35 19.91 -11.10
CA ARG A 117 1.06 19.49 -11.19
C ARG A 117 1.96 20.08 -10.10
N ASN A 118 1.50 21.10 -9.39
CA ASN A 118 2.23 21.77 -8.31
C ASN A 118 1.68 21.39 -6.93
N LYS A 119 1.28 20.13 -6.80
CA LYS A 119 0.87 19.51 -5.54
C LYS A 119 1.94 18.51 -5.09
N GLY A 120 2.03 18.33 -3.79
CA GLY A 120 2.70 17.19 -3.18
C GLY A 120 1.69 16.22 -2.59
N ILE A 121 2.08 14.97 -2.40
CA ILE A 121 1.32 13.95 -1.70
C ILE A 121 1.74 13.94 -0.23
N LEU A 122 0.77 13.88 0.67
CA LEU A 122 0.99 13.61 2.09
C LEU A 122 0.35 12.26 2.43
N GLU A 123 1.19 11.33 2.83
CA GLU A 123 0.78 10.03 3.36
C GLU A 123 0.88 10.07 4.89
N CYS A 124 -0.23 9.79 5.56
CA CYS A 124 -0.38 9.86 7.00
C CYS A 124 -0.26 8.47 7.63
N LYS A 125 0.57 8.34 8.66
CA LYS A 125 0.78 7.06 9.36
C LYS A 125 0.58 7.18 10.85
N THR A 126 0.12 6.10 11.46
CA THR A 126 0.10 5.93 12.91
C THR A 126 0.81 4.64 13.27
N THR A 127 1.63 4.67 14.30
CA THR A 127 2.43 3.53 14.74
C THR A 127 2.62 3.54 16.25
N GLN A 128 2.96 2.38 16.81
CA GLN A 128 3.41 2.26 18.20
C GLN A 128 4.93 2.17 18.30
N MET A 129 5.60 1.93 17.18
CA MET A 129 7.05 1.81 17.11
C MET A 129 7.68 3.16 16.80
N GLU A 130 8.83 3.43 17.43
CA GLU A 130 9.65 4.59 17.07
C GLU A 130 10.10 4.46 15.60
N VAL A 131 10.08 5.58 14.89
CA VAL A 131 10.50 5.68 13.51
C VAL A 131 11.47 6.83 13.38
N GLU A 132 12.65 6.55 12.87
CA GLU A 132 13.69 7.53 12.60
C GLU A 132 13.56 8.03 11.16
N LYS A 133 13.78 9.34 10.95
CA LYS A 133 13.70 9.96 9.60
C LYS A 133 14.69 9.36 8.61
N GLU A 134 15.85 8.97 9.11
CA GLU A 134 16.97 8.41 8.34
C GLU A 134 16.72 6.92 7.99
N ASN A 135 15.77 6.29 8.66
CA ASN A 135 15.48 4.85 8.51
C ASN A 135 13.97 4.58 8.47
N LEU A 136 13.32 5.18 7.48
CA LEU A 136 11.88 5.01 7.29
C LEU A 136 11.52 3.56 6.93
N PRO A 137 10.38 3.04 7.41
CA PRO A 137 9.89 1.73 6.98
C PRO A 137 9.75 1.68 5.44
N MET A 138 10.47 0.74 4.81
CA MET A 138 10.53 0.66 3.35
C MET A 138 9.16 0.52 2.69
N HIS A 139 8.21 -0.15 3.34
CA HIS A 139 6.85 -0.25 2.80
C HIS A 139 6.09 1.09 2.78
N TRP A 140 6.41 2.04 3.69
CA TRP A 140 5.87 3.40 3.64
C TRP A 140 6.50 4.20 2.51
N PHE A 141 7.83 4.14 2.40
CA PHE A 141 8.57 4.78 1.31
C PHE A 141 8.08 4.30 -0.05
N THR A 142 7.99 2.98 -0.23
CA THR A 142 7.50 2.37 -1.45
C THR A 142 6.07 2.81 -1.80
N GLN A 143 5.19 2.88 -0.80
CA GLN A 143 3.83 3.34 -0.98
C GLN A 143 3.80 4.77 -1.52
N LEU A 144 4.57 5.68 -0.93
CA LEU A 144 4.64 7.08 -1.36
C LEU A 144 5.26 7.22 -2.74
N GLN A 145 6.38 6.53 -3.03
CA GLN A 145 7.01 6.56 -4.35
C GLN A 145 6.05 6.09 -5.46
N TYR A 146 5.31 5.02 -5.18
CA TYR A 146 4.32 4.54 -6.12
C TYR A 146 3.16 5.54 -6.32
N GLN A 147 2.71 6.20 -5.26
CA GLN A 147 1.69 7.25 -5.37
C GLN A 147 2.18 8.42 -6.21
N LEU A 148 3.41 8.90 -5.97
CA LEU A 148 4.02 9.99 -6.71
C LEU A 148 4.13 9.67 -8.20
N GLY A 149 4.63 8.50 -8.55
CA GLY A 149 4.80 8.12 -9.95
C GLY A 149 3.48 7.93 -10.69
N VAL A 150 2.46 7.31 -10.09
CA VAL A 150 1.14 7.14 -10.71
C VAL A 150 0.41 8.48 -10.86
N ALA A 151 0.57 9.40 -9.89
CA ALA A 151 -0.02 10.73 -9.91
C ALA A 151 0.81 11.75 -10.73
N GLU A 152 1.98 11.38 -11.24
CA GLU A 152 2.92 12.26 -11.95
C GLU A 152 3.30 13.51 -11.13
N LEU A 153 3.60 13.32 -9.84
CA LEU A 153 4.00 14.35 -8.92
C LEU A 153 5.45 14.13 -8.45
N GLU A 154 6.15 15.23 -8.17
CA GLU A 154 7.60 15.22 -7.88
C GLU A 154 7.92 15.22 -6.38
N GLU A 155 7.01 15.68 -5.55
CA GLU A 155 7.23 15.91 -4.13
C GLU A 155 6.15 15.22 -3.29
N GLY A 156 6.56 14.62 -2.20
CA GLY A 156 5.67 14.04 -1.20
C GLY A 156 6.22 14.17 0.21
N ALA A 157 5.42 13.78 1.16
CA ALA A 157 5.82 13.67 2.55
C ALA A 157 5.18 12.45 3.20
N LEU A 158 5.95 11.80 4.06
CA LEU A 158 5.45 10.88 5.06
C LEU A 158 5.33 11.64 6.38
N ALA A 159 4.17 11.61 7.01
CA ALA A 159 3.98 12.16 8.34
C ALA A 159 3.43 11.08 9.25
N TRP A 160 3.95 10.96 10.46
CA TRP A 160 3.55 9.89 11.36
C TRP A 160 3.38 10.33 12.81
N LEU A 161 2.46 9.65 13.48
CA LEU A 161 2.17 9.84 14.90
C LEU A 161 2.48 8.54 15.64
N VAL A 162 3.46 8.60 16.56
CA VAL A 162 3.86 7.47 17.41
C VAL A 162 3.07 7.49 18.69
N SER A 163 2.32 6.42 18.95
CA SER A 163 1.54 6.22 20.19
C SER A 163 0.65 7.42 20.58
N GLY A 164 0.25 8.23 19.61
CA GLY A 164 -0.57 9.42 19.82
C GLY A 164 0.13 10.59 20.52
N ARG A 165 1.46 10.59 20.66
CA ARG A 165 2.21 11.56 21.47
C ARG A 165 3.41 12.21 20.79
N GLN A 166 4.04 11.51 19.84
CA GLN A 166 5.21 12.00 19.14
C GLN A 166 4.87 12.11 17.66
N PHE A 167 4.97 13.30 17.13
CA PHE A 167 4.76 13.59 15.73
C PHE A 167 6.11 13.85 15.05
N ASP A 168 6.27 13.29 13.85
CA ASP A 168 7.39 13.61 13.00
C ASP A 168 7.02 13.44 11.52
N PHE A 169 7.86 13.93 10.61
CA PHE A 169 7.64 13.85 9.17
C PHE A 169 8.96 13.87 8.40
N ALA A 170 8.92 13.39 7.16
CA ALA A 170 10.00 13.47 6.19
C ALA A 170 9.45 13.90 4.83
N ASP A 171 10.02 14.96 4.26
CA ASP A 171 9.79 15.33 2.86
C ASP A 171 10.60 14.39 1.95
N ILE A 172 9.97 13.91 0.89
CA ILE A 172 10.53 12.87 0.02
C ILE A 172 10.34 13.30 -1.44
N ALA A 173 11.45 13.35 -2.18
CA ALA A 173 11.40 13.57 -3.61
C ALA A 173 11.04 12.28 -4.36
N PHE A 174 10.44 12.43 -5.53
CA PHE A 174 10.16 11.32 -6.42
C PHE A 174 11.45 10.70 -6.96
N ASP A 175 11.58 9.41 -6.80
CA ASP A 175 12.65 8.58 -7.37
C ASP A 175 12.11 7.78 -8.56
N LYS A 176 12.44 8.26 -9.76
CA LYS A 176 11.96 7.65 -10.99
C LYS A 176 12.51 6.22 -11.19
N GLU A 177 13.76 5.98 -10.84
CA GLU A 177 14.40 4.68 -11.03
C GLU A 177 13.76 3.64 -10.10
N TYR A 178 13.57 4.01 -8.84
CA TYR A 178 12.86 3.17 -7.88
C TYR A 178 11.41 2.90 -8.28
N PHE A 179 10.70 3.91 -8.79
CA PHE A 179 9.34 3.76 -9.28
C PHE A 179 9.26 2.83 -10.49
N ASP A 180 10.13 3.01 -11.49
CA ASP A 180 10.14 2.17 -12.69
C ASP A 180 10.39 0.70 -12.31
N TRP A 181 11.37 0.42 -11.47
CA TRP A 181 11.62 -0.92 -10.94
C TRP A 181 10.40 -1.47 -10.18
N THR A 182 9.79 -0.65 -9.33
CA THR A 182 8.58 -1.04 -8.57
C THR A 182 7.44 -1.42 -9.52
N VAL A 183 7.22 -0.63 -10.58
CA VAL A 183 6.19 -0.91 -11.58
C VAL A 183 6.45 -2.23 -12.30
N GLU A 184 7.69 -2.57 -12.62
CA GLU A 184 8.03 -3.87 -13.21
C GLU A 184 7.63 -5.05 -12.31
N GLN A 185 7.86 -4.94 -11.00
CA GLN A 185 7.44 -5.96 -10.04
C GLN A 185 5.92 -6.06 -9.92
N VAL A 186 5.23 -4.92 -9.90
CA VAL A 186 3.77 -4.86 -9.87
C VAL A 186 3.15 -5.44 -11.15
N ASP A 187 3.71 -5.10 -12.31
CA ASP A 187 3.29 -5.65 -13.61
C ASP A 187 3.45 -7.17 -13.64
N LYS A 188 4.61 -7.67 -13.19
CA LYS A 188 4.85 -9.10 -13.11
C LYS A 188 3.84 -9.81 -12.20
N PHE A 189 3.62 -9.29 -11.01
CA PHE A 189 2.60 -9.85 -10.09
C PHE A 189 1.21 -9.80 -10.71
N TRP A 190 0.84 -8.71 -11.39
CA TRP A 190 -0.46 -8.59 -12.03
C TRP A 190 -0.64 -9.59 -13.16
N VAL A 191 0.35 -9.71 -14.05
CA VAL A 191 0.27 -10.60 -15.21
C VAL A 191 0.36 -12.06 -14.79
N ASP A 192 1.37 -12.44 -14.03
CA ASP A 192 1.63 -13.84 -13.71
C ASP A 192 0.64 -14.37 -12.65
N ASN A 193 0.47 -13.63 -11.56
CA ASN A 193 -0.30 -14.13 -10.43
C ASN A 193 -1.80 -13.79 -10.55
N ILE A 194 -2.16 -12.56 -10.89
CA ILE A 194 -3.58 -12.19 -10.93
C ILE A 194 -4.24 -12.65 -12.23
N GLN A 195 -3.68 -12.35 -13.40
CA GLN A 195 -4.25 -12.74 -14.69
C GLN A 195 -3.92 -14.20 -15.03
N GLY A 196 -2.65 -14.60 -14.89
CA GLY A 196 -2.16 -15.93 -15.18
C GLY A 196 -2.51 -16.99 -14.12
N ASN A 197 -3.07 -16.57 -12.99
CA ASN A 197 -3.48 -17.46 -11.89
C ASN A 197 -2.35 -18.32 -11.31
N GLN A 198 -1.10 -17.86 -11.43
CA GLN A 198 0.05 -18.51 -10.83
C GLN A 198 0.12 -18.14 -9.35
N GLU A 199 0.18 -19.12 -8.47
CA GLU A 199 0.33 -18.89 -7.03
C GLU A 199 1.70 -18.26 -6.73
N PRO A 200 1.78 -17.17 -5.92
CA PRO A 200 3.05 -16.71 -5.38
C PRO A 200 3.69 -17.73 -4.45
N ALA A 201 5.01 -17.61 -4.25
CA ALA A 201 5.73 -18.42 -3.29
C ALA A 201 5.19 -18.27 -1.87
N LEU A 202 5.16 -19.36 -1.12
CA LEU A 202 4.86 -19.35 0.32
C LEU A 202 6.12 -18.90 1.06
N ILE A 203 6.02 -17.89 1.90
CA ILE A 203 7.18 -17.30 2.57
C ILE A 203 7.16 -17.44 4.09
N ASN A 204 6.07 -17.93 4.65
CA ASN A 204 5.95 -18.17 6.09
C ASN A 204 4.98 -19.32 6.41
N VAL A 205 4.91 -19.68 7.68
CA VAL A 205 4.07 -20.79 8.17
C VAL A 205 2.58 -20.50 7.95
N ASP A 206 2.17 -19.24 8.08
CA ASP A 206 0.75 -18.87 7.89
C ASP A 206 0.30 -19.10 6.44
N ASP A 207 1.16 -18.86 5.46
CA ASP A 207 0.89 -19.16 4.06
C ASP A 207 0.66 -20.67 3.84
N ILE A 208 1.49 -21.52 4.47
CA ILE A 208 1.34 -22.98 4.39
C ILE A 208 0.02 -23.41 5.01
N LEU A 209 -0.36 -22.87 6.16
CA LEU A 209 -1.61 -23.17 6.84
C LEU A 209 -2.83 -22.71 6.01
N LEU A 210 -2.72 -21.54 5.37
CA LEU A 210 -3.76 -21.04 4.45
C LEU A 210 -3.91 -21.93 3.21
N LYS A 211 -2.81 -22.42 2.66
CA LYS A 211 -2.83 -23.36 1.52
C LYS A 211 -3.38 -24.73 1.91
N ASN A 212 -3.09 -25.17 3.13
CA ASN A 212 -3.44 -26.50 3.64
C ASN A 212 -4.35 -26.41 4.89
N PRO A 213 -5.61 -25.91 4.76
CA PRO A 213 -6.46 -25.61 5.93
C PRO A 213 -6.98 -26.85 6.67
N ARG A 214 -6.79 -28.07 6.12
CA ARG A 214 -7.30 -29.32 6.69
C ARG A 214 -6.24 -30.07 7.49
N HIS A 215 -5.50 -29.37 8.36
CA HIS A 215 -4.61 -30.05 9.29
C HIS A 215 -5.42 -30.66 10.44
N ILE A 216 -5.10 -31.92 10.79
CA ILE A 216 -5.61 -32.57 11.99
C ILE A 216 -4.45 -32.63 12.97
N ILE A 217 -4.62 -31.97 14.13
CA ILE A 217 -3.59 -31.94 15.19
C ILE A 217 -3.22 -33.39 15.56
N GLY A 218 -1.93 -33.68 15.56
CA GLY A 218 -1.38 -35.00 15.90
C GLY A 218 -1.42 -36.04 14.77
N LYS A 219 -1.92 -35.70 13.58
CA LYS A 219 -1.84 -36.59 12.42
C LYS A 219 -0.59 -36.26 11.59
N ALA A 220 0.34 -37.18 11.53
CA ALA A 220 1.42 -37.13 10.55
C ALA A 220 0.91 -37.60 9.19
N ILE A 221 1.21 -36.86 8.12
CA ILE A 221 0.99 -37.28 6.75
C ILE A 221 2.35 -37.29 6.03
N GLU A 222 2.54 -38.21 5.10
CA GLU A 222 3.65 -38.10 4.17
C GLU A 222 3.45 -36.86 3.31
N ALA A 223 4.44 -35.98 3.31
CA ALA A 223 4.44 -34.80 2.47
C ALA A 223 4.62 -35.23 1.01
N ASP A 224 3.78 -34.76 0.12
CA ASP A 224 4.09 -34.84 -1.30
C ASP A 224 5.33 -33.98 -1.63
N GLU A 225 5.85 -34.13 -2.83
CA GLU A 225 7.10 -33.50 -3.25
C GLU A 225 7.00 -31.96 -3.21
N GLN A 226 5.82 -31.40 -3.46
CA GLN A 226 5.58 -29.96 -3.43
C GLN A 226 5.53 -29.43 -1.99
N LEU A 227 4.81 -30.11 -1.11
CA LEU A 227 4.71 -29.74 0.31
C LEU A 227 6.09 -29.85 0.99
N ALA A 228 6.87 -30.87 0.65
CA ALA A 228 8.25 -31.03 1.15
C ALA A 228 9.15 -29.86 0.71
N LYS A 229 9.04 -29.42 -0.54
CA LYS A 229 9.78 -28.24 -1.04
C LYS A 229 9.33 -26.97 -0.35
N ASP A 230 8.02 -26.74 -0.21
CA ASP A 230 7.46 -25.58 0.45
C ASP A 230 7.93 -25.49 1.91
N CYS A 231 7.95 -26.62 2.63
CA CYS A 231 8.46 -26.67 4.00
C CYS A 231 9.98 -26.48 4.08
N ALA A 232 10.76 -26.99 3.13
CA ALA A 232 12.20 -26.84 3.10
C ALA A 232 12.65 -25.39 2.89
N CYS A 233 11.90 -24.62 2.08
CA CYS A 233 12.16 -23.19 1.87
C CYS A 233 11.98 -22.32 3.12
N LEU A 234 11.29 -22.82 4.16
CA LEU A 234 11.02 -22.06 5.40
C LEU A 234 12.04 -22.35 6.52
N LEU A 235 12.95 -23.29 6.31
CA LEU A 235 13.95 -23.70 7.30
C LEU A 235 15.33 -23.02 7.08
N TYR A 236 15.46 -22.18 6.09
CA TYR A 236 16.63 -21.39 5.75
C TYR A 236 16.24 -19.91 5.55
#